data_02a66b51a807b4c2e02ab407d652e642
#
_entry.id   02a66b51a807b4c2e02ab407d652e642
#
_cell.length_a   1.000
_cell.length_b   1.000
_cell.length_c   1.000
_cell.angle_alpha   90.00
_cell.angle_beta   90.00
_cell.angle_gamma   90.00
#
_symmetry.space_group_name_H-M   'P 1'
#
loop_
_entity.id
_entity.type
_entity.pdbx_description
1 polymer ?
#
loop_
_entity_poly.entity_id
_entity_poly.type
_entity_poly.pdbx_seq_one_letter_code
_entity_poly.pdbx_strand_id
1 'polypeptide(L)'
;MNNTQCILDALKIATDTKAFELGEGVLHRAPALFKEYFPNRKAVIVADNNTWKAAGEAVDASMREAGIPCERFLIEEEEFHADWPYVERIDEMLDRTGAVAVAVGSGVINDLCKLASFHHGQSYLCVATAASVDGYSSSGAVVSRDGAKLNIETHAPLVILADVGVLAAAPKEMTAAGYADLAAKIPAGAEWMIADLFGTEPIIPAAWNVFMNDLDAMLADPEGVAAGKPEAIASLFAGLTLSGIAMQVAKSSRPASCTEHLFSHVLDMTHHRYNGKFQSHGFQVAIGTLTMCAFFDEFFKMDLSTLDVDACVAAWPSLEAEQRRALDLFRDFPVPELGYTEITKKWNDAETVRVQLTRVKENWPPSRRGCRRSAIRSRRCVRCSPPRVRRPILRRSVFRASSCAAWSILRSCCAGASICSIWPNAHGFTMNWSPASSARAELGKSHNRRAL
;
A
#
# COMPACT_ATOMS: atom_id res chain seq x y z
N MET A 1 16.78 -17.12 4.34
CA MET A 1 15.36 -17.55 4.46
C MET A 1 15.02 -18.38 3.23
N ASN A 2 14.24 -19.45 3.36
CA ASN A 2 13.68 -20.13 2.20
C ASN A 2 12.33 -19.50 1.84
N ASN A 3 12.35 -18.48 0.97
CA ASN A 3 11.17 -17.72 0.57
C ASN A 3 10.05 -18.63 0.04
N THR A 4 10.41 -19.68 -0.70
CA THR A 4 9.46 -20.65 -1.25
C THR A 4 8.72 -21.40 -0.14
N GLN A 5 9.43 -21.85 0.90
CA GLN A 5 8.79 -22.57 2.01
C GLN A 5 7.81 -21.68 2.77
N CYS A 6 8.19 -20.42 3.05
CA CYS A 6 7.29 -19.46 3.72
C CYS A 6 6.00 -19.26 2.95
N ILE A 7 6.09 -19.15 1.61
CA ILE A 7 4.91 -18.99 0.76
C ILE A 7 4.06 -20.28 0.73
N LEU A 8 4.67 -21.43 0.61
CA LEU A 8 3.95 -22.71 0.64
C LEU A 8 3.21 -22.92 1.95
N ASP A 9 3.79 -22.48 3.08
CA ASP A 9 3.11 -22.54 4.37
C ASP A 9 1.95 -21.51 4.46
N ALA A 10 2.12 -20.32 3.91
CA ALA A 10 1.08 -19.31 3.83
C ALA A 10 -0.09 -19.74 2.94
N LEU A 11 0.17 -20.45 1.83
CA LEU A 11 -0.87 -20.95 0.94
C LEU A 11 -1.80 -21.97 1.61
N LYS A 12 -1.35 -22.68 2.64
CA LYS A 12 -2.20 -23.62 3.40
C LYS A 12 -3.36 -22.94 4.11
N ILE A 13 -3.21 -21.64 4.42
CA ILE A 13 -4.20 -20.83 5.14
C ILE A 13 -4.80 -19.71 4.28
N ALA A 14 -4.29 -19.51 3.07
CA ALA A 14 -4.82 -18.55 2.10
C ALA A 14 -6.24 -18.93 1.68
N THR A 15 -7.16 -17.96 1.64
CA THR A 15 -8.56 -18.21 1.25
C THR A 15 -8.69 -18.47 -0.24
N ASP A 16 -8.04 -17.68 -1.07
CA ASP A 16 -8.25 -17.61 -2.52
C ASP A 16 -7.11 -18.26 -3.31
N THR A 17 -5.86 -17.84 -3.07
CA THR A 17 -4.70 -18.30 -3.81
C THR A 17 -4.32 -19.73 -3.41
N LYS A 18 -4.18 -20.61 -4.41
CA LYS A 18 -3.89 -22.03 -4.21
C LYS A 18 -2.54 -22.46 -4.77
N ALA A 19 -1.98 -21.72 -5.72
CA ALA A 19 -0.68 -22.00 -6.28
C ALA A 19 0.15 -20.73 -6.44
N PHE A 20 1.44 -20.88 -6.19
CA PHE A 20 2.44 -19.83 -6.36
C PHE A 20 3.73 -20.46 -6.90
N GLU A 21 4.25 -19.90 -7.97
CA GLU A 21 5.53 -20.30 -8.52
C GLU A 21 6.41 -19.07 -8.76
N LEU A 22 7.60 -19.08 -8.17
CA LEU A 22 8.61 -18.02 -8.28
C LEU A 22 9.96 -18.69 -8.60
N GLY A 23 10.58 -18.32 -9.71
CA GLY A 23 11.86 -18.84 -10.13
C GLY A 23 12.39 -18.15 -11.37
N GLU A 24 13.59 -18.51 -11.82
CA GLU A 24 14.15 -18.05 -13.09
C GLU A 24 13.67 -18.92 -14.25
N GLY A 25 13.26 -18.31 -15.35
CA GLY A 25 12.83 -18.99 -16.56
C GLY A 25 11.52 -19.77 -16.41
N VAL A 26 10.70 -19.47 -15.39
CA VAL A 26 9.50 -20.26 -15.07
C VAL A 26 8.26 -19.93 -15.91
N LEU A 27 8.32 -18.95 -16.84
CA LEU A 27 7.16 -18.60 -17.68
C LEU A 27 6.60 -19.80 -18.46
N HIS A 28 7.43 -20.74 -18.85
CA HIS A 28 7.02 -21.98 -19.54
C HIS A 28 6.10 -22.87 -18.68
N ARG A 29 5.99 -22.62 -17.39
CA ARG A 29 5.10 -23.33 -16.47
C ARG A 29 3.64 -22.87 -16.57
N ALA A 30 3.38 -21.69 -17.16
CA ALA A 30 2.04 -21.14 -17.29
C ALA A 30 1.01 -22.14 -17.85
N PRO A 31 1.29 -22.91 -18.94
CA PRO A 31 0.33 -23.87 -19.46
C PRO A 31 0.01 -25.03 -18.51
N ALA A 32 1.01 -25.52 -17.78
CA ALA A 32 0.82 -26.62 -16.83
C ALA A 32 -0.07 -26.15 -15.66
N LEU A 33 0.23 -24.98 -15.08
CA LEU A 33 -0.56 -24.37 -14.03
C LEU A 33 -1.99 -24.04 -14.51
N PHE A 34 -2.13 -23.52 -15.75
CA PHE A 34 -3.45 -23.22 -16.28
C PHE A 34 -4.29 -24.50 -16.45
N LYS A 35 -3.74 -25.57 -16.99
CA LYS A 35 -4.45 -26.86 -17.14
C LYS A 35 -4.84 -27.48 -15.81
N GLU A 36 -3.99 -27.35 -14.79
CA GLU A 36 -4.24 -27.90 -13.45
C GLU A 36 -5.39 -27.19 -12.75
N TYR A 37 -5.38 -25.84 -12.77
CA TYR A 37 -6.32 -25.04 -12.00
C TYR A 37 -7.56 -24.58 -12.79
N PHE A 38 -7.51 -24.62 -14.13
CA PHE A 38 -8.60 -24.25 -15.04
C PHE A 38 -8.81 -25.33 -16.13
N PRO A 39 -9.13 -26.57 -15.74
CA PRO A 39 -9.22 -27.68 -16.67
C PRO A 39 -10.28 -27.43 -17.77
N ASN A 40 -9.90 -27.72 -19.03
CA ASN A 40 -10.76 -27.55 -20.19
C ASN A 40 -11.28 -26.14 -20.47
N ARG A 41 -10.61 -25.10 -19.93
CA ARG A 41 -10.97 -23.71 -20.17
C ARG A 41 -10.10 -23.09 -21.29
N LYS A 42 -10.66 -22.06 -21.91
CA LYS A 42 -9.92 -21.15 -22.80
C LYS A 42 -9.26 -20.06 -21.97
N ALA A 43 -8.21 -19.43 -22.48
CA ALA A 43 -7.54 -18.33 -21.85
C ALA A 43 -7.76 -17.02 -22.63
N VAL A 44 -7.89 -15.90 -21.91
CA VAL A 44 -7.69 -14.55 -22.46
C VAL A 44 -6.46 -13.95 -21.78
N ILE A 45 -5.41 -13.70 -22.54
CA ILE A 45 -4.20 -13.06 -22.06
C ILE A 45 -4.42 -11.56 -22.10
N VAL A 46 -4.45 -10.94 -20.92
CA VAL A 46 -4.63 -9.49 -20.75
C VAL A 46 -3.29 -8.86 -20.41
N ALA A 47 -2.84 -7.92 -21.23
CA ALA A 47 -1.56 -7.23 -21.07
C ALA A 47 -1.63 -5.81 -21.67
N ASP A 48 -0.64 -4.99 -21.39
CA ASP A 48 -0.31 -3.79 -22.15
C ASP A 48 0.89 -4.04 -23.08
N ASN A 49 1.23 -3.06 -23.93
CA ASN A 49 2.33 -3.20 -24.88
C ASN A 49 3.68 -3.50 -24.24
N ASN A 50 3.94 -3.03 -23.00
CA ASN A 50 5.20 -3.25 -22.32
C ASN A 50 5.22 -4.64 -21.68
N THR A 51 4.14 -5.02 -21.00
CA THR A 51 4.04 -6.31 -20.31
C THR A 51 3.84 -7.46 -21.29
N TRP A 52 3.26 -7.18 -22.48
CA TRP A 52 3.23 -8.14 -23.59
C TRP A 52 4.65 -8.52 -24.03
N LYS A 53 5.52 -7.54 -24.26
CA LYS A 53 6.91 -7.76 -24.62
C LYS A 53 7.72 -8.42 -23.50
N ALA A 54 7.44 -8.06 -22.24
CA ALA A 54 8.17 -8.57 -21.09
C ALA A 54 7.88 -10.06 -20.79
N ALA A 55 6.62 -10.50 -20.95
CA ALA A 55 6.20 -11.85 -20.60
C ALA A 55 5.04 -12.37 -21.44
N GLY A 56 4.13 -11.51 -21.92
CA GLY A 56 2.88 -11.89 -22.58
C GLY A 56 3.09 -12.75 -23.83
N GLU A 57 4.06 -12.38 -24.66
CA GLU A 57 4.40 -13.11 -25.89
C GLU A 57 4.87 -14.53 -25.59
N ALA A 58 5.75 -14.69 -24.59
CA ALA A 58 6.25 -16.00 -24.18
C ALA A 58 5.13 -16.88 -23.57
N VAL A 59 4.25 -16.28 -22.76
CA VAL A 59 3.09 -16.96 -22.18
C VAL A 59 2.11 -17.38 -23.29
N ASP A 60 1.75 -16.51 -24.22
CA ASP A 60 0.86 -16.84 -25.36
C ASP A 60 1.43 -17.98 -26.20
N ALA A 61 2.71 -17.91 -26.55
CA ALA A 61 3.37 -18.93 -27.34
C ALA A 61 3.34 -20.29 -26.62
N SER A 62 3.72 -20.34 -25.35
CA SER A 62 3.72 -21.58 -24.58
C SER A 62 2.32 -22.19 -24.37
N MET A 63 1.31 -21.32 -24.15
CA MET A 63 -0.10 -21.74 -24.02
C MET A 63 -0.61 -22.38 -25.33
N ARG A 64 -0.33 -21.76 -26.47
CA ARG A 64 -0.73 -22.26 -27.79
C ARG A 64 -0.02 -23.56 -28.12
N GLU A 65 1.30 -23.68 -27.85
CA GLU A 65 2.07 -24.91 -28.04
C GLU A 65 1.50 -26.04 -27.18
N ALA A 66 1.04 -25.75 -25.98
CA ALA A 66 0.37 -26.71 -25.11
C ALA A 66 -1.09 -27.02 -25.52
N GLY A 67 -1.58 -26.47 -26.64
CA GLY A 67 -2.94 -26.71 -27.15
C GLY A 67 -4.05 -26.04 -26.35
N ILE A 68 -3.74 -24.98 -25.57
CA ILE A 68 -4.73 -24.19 -24.86
C ILE A 68 -5.24 -23.08 -25.81
N PRO A 69 -6.55 -23.02 -26.10
CA PRO A 69 -7.10 -21.96 -26.92
C PRO A 69 -6.93 -20.60 -26.22
N CYS A 70 -6.19 -19.67 -26.85
CA CYS A 70 -5.87 -18.36 -26.29
C CYS A 70 -6.38 -17.24 -27.18
N GLU A 71 -7.04 -16.27 -26.59
CA GLU A 71 -7.30 -14.95 -27.17
C GLU A 71 -6.42 -13.90 -26.47
N ARG A 72 -6.30 -12.72 -27.08
CA ARG A 72 -5.50 -11.60 -26.55
C ARG A 72 -6.39 -10.40 -26.31
N PHE A 73 -6.16 -9.74 -25.20
CA PHE A 73 -6.69 -8.42 -24.91
C PHE A 73 -5.51 -7.51 -24.58
N LEU A 74 -5.16 -6.62 -25.52
CA LEU A 74 -4.04 -5.68 -25.34
C LEU A 74 -4.59 -4.29 -25.09
N ILE A 75 -4.08 -3.65 -24.02
CA ILE A 75 -4.26 -2.22 -23.76
C ILE A 75 -3.13 -1.51 -24.51
N GLU A 76 -3.48 -0.81 -25.58
CA GLU A 76 -2.52 -0.18 -26.49
C GLU A 76 -2.17 1.25 -26.09
N GLU A 77 -2.92 1.84 -25.19
CA GLU A 77 -2.71 3.18 -24.67
C GLU A 77 -1.37 3.27 -23.91
N GLU A 78 -0.53 4.26 -24.24
CA GLU A 78 0.81 4.43 -23.63
C GLU A 78 0.74 4.79 -22.13
N GLU A 79 -0.24 5.62 -21.77
CA GLU A 79 -0.51 5.99 -20.38
C GLU A 79 -1.94 5.58 -20.05
N PHE A 80 -2.10 4.64 -19.14
CA PHE A 80 -3.40 4.18 -18.64
C PHE A 80 -3.31 3.84 -17.14
N HIS A 81 -4.45 3.84 -16.50
CA HIS A 81 -4.60 3.48 -15.10
C HIS A 81 -5.65 2.37 -14.96
N ALA A 82 -5.83 1.86 -13.76
CA ALA A 82 -6.92 0.92 -13.49
C ALA A 82 -8.26 1.67 -13.47
N ASP A 83 -8.77 2.03 -14.65
CA ASP A 83 -9.99 2.79 -14.84
C ASP A 83 -11.14 1.87 -15.27
N TRP A 84 -12.36 2.19 -14.83
CA TRP A 84 -13.57 1.40 -15.05
C TRP A 84 -13.82 1.00 -16.50
N PRO A 85 -13.62 1.85 -17.52
CA PRO A 85 -13.82 1.46 -18.92
C PRO A 85 -12.98 0.28 -19.37
N TYR A 86 -11.78 0.08 -18.80
CA TYR A 86 -10.98 -1.12 -19.11
C TYR A 86 -11.57 -2.38 -18.49
N VAL A 87 -12.17 -2.27 -17.31
CA VAL A 87 -12.90 -3.39 -16.69
C VAL A 87 -14.06 -3.82 -17.59
N GLU A 88 -14.88 -2.87 -18.06
CA GLU A 88 -16.00 -3.14 -18.96
C GLU A 88 -15.54 -3.83 -20.25
N ARG A 89 -14.44 -3.35 -20.87
CA ARG A 89 -13.87 -3.98 -22.07
C ARG A 89 -13.38 -5.41 -21.81
N ILE A 90 -12.82 -5.69 -20.62
CA ILE A 90 -12.41 -7.05 -20.24
C ILE A 90 -13.65 -7.90 -19.95
N ASP A 91 -14.66 -7.37 -19.27
CA ASP A 91 -15.94 -8.04 -19.02
C ASP A 91 -16.59 -8.49 -20.34
N GLU A 92 -16.71 -7.60 -21.34
CA GLU A 92 -17.21 -7.92 -22.68
C GLU A 92 -16.41 -9.04 -23.37
N MET A 93 -15.07 -9.03 -23.17
CA MET A 93 -14.20 -10.07 -23.72
C MET A 93 -14.43 -11.41 -23.04
N LEU A 94 -14.60 -11.42 -21.73
CA LEU A 94 -14.88 -12.64 -20.94
C LEU A 94 -16.28 -13.18 -21.25
N ASP A 95 -17.29 -12.33 -21.39
CA ASP A 95 -18.65 -12.71 -21.79
C ASP A 95 -18.65 -13.40 -23.18
N ARG A 96 -18.01 -12.77 -24.16
CA ARG A 96 -17.95 -13.26 -25.53
C ARG A 96 -17.23 -14.60 -25.66
N THR A 97 -16.17 -14.81 -24.88
CA THR A 97 -15.28 -15.97 -25.05
C THR A 97 -15.59 -17.10 -24.09
N GLY A 98 -16.19 -16.82 -22.94
CA GLY A 98 -16.31 -17.73 -21.81
C GLY A 98 -14.95 -18.18 -21.25
N ALA A 99 -13.89 -17.42 -21.49
CA ALA A 99 -12.52 -17.76 -21.15
C ALA A 99 -12.17 -17.37 -19.70
N VAL A 100 -11.01 -17.81 -19.24
CA VAL A 100 -10.40 -17.37 -17.97
C VAL A 100 -9.35 -16.33 -18.28
N ALA A 101 -9.31 -15.25 -17.50
CA ALA A 101 -8.29 -14.23 -17.63
C ALA A 101 -6.92 -14.76 -17.19
N VAL A 102 -5.90 -14.44 -17.97
CA VAL A 102 -4.48 -14.57 -17.63
C VAL A 102 -3.91 -13.16 -17.59
N ALA A 103 -3.81 -12.60 -16.41
CA ALA A 103 -3.33 -11.25 -16.17
C ALA A 103 -1.80 -11.21 -16.29
N VAL A 104 -1.26 -10.74 -17.39
CA VAL A 104 0.19 -10.61 -17.58
C VAL A 104 0.57 -9.13 -17.41
N GLY A 105 0.99 -8.78 -16.22
CA GLY A 105 1.26 -7.36 -15.95
C GLY A 105 1.66 -7.04 -14.51
N SER A 106 1.64 -5.74 -14.23
CA SER A 106 1.82 -5.21 -12.89
C SER A 106 0.48 -5.01 -12.18
N GLY A 107 0.46 -4.27 -11.09
CA GLY A 107 -0.74 -4.04 -10.27
C GLY A 107 -1.96 -3.59 -11.05
N VAL A 108 -1.79 -2.70 -12.05
CA VAL A 108 -2.91 -2.19 -12.88
C VAL A 108 -3.61 -3.32 -13.64
N ILE A 109 -2.86 -4.10 -14.41
CA ILE A 109 -3.42 -5.24 -15.18
C ILE A 109 -4.03 -6.27 -14.22
N ASN A 110 -3.36 -6.51 -13.08
CA ASN A 110 -3.86 -7.43 -12.07
C ASN A 110 -5.21 -6.97 -11.50
N ASP A 111 -5.36 -5.71 -11.13
CA ASP A 111 -6.60 -5.19 -10.53
C ASP A 111 -7.76 -5.16 -11.54
N LEU A 112 -7.48 -4.81 -12.80
CA LEU A 112 -8.48 -4.88 -13.88
C LEU A 112 -8.99 -6.33 -14.07
N CYS A 113 -8.09 -7.30 -14.20
CA CYS A 113 -8.45 -8.71 -14.36
C CYS A 113 -9.11 -9.30 -13.12
N LYS A 114 -8.66 -8.90 -11.94
CA LYS A 114 -9.23 -9.30 -10.66
C LYS A 114 -10.70 -8.91 -10.58
N LEU A 115 -11.02 -7.64 -10.86
CA LEU A 115 -12.38 -7.14 -10.81
C LEU A 115 -13.26 -7.77 -11.90
N ALA A 116 -12.79 -7.81 -13.15
CA ALA A 116 -13.53 -8.43 -14.25
C ALA A 116 -13.79 -9.93 -13.98
N SER A 117 -12.80 -10.69 -13.52
CA SER A 117 -13.00 -12.09 -13.16
C SER A 117 -14.01 -12.26 -12.03
N PHE A 118 -14.01 -11.36 -11.05
CA PHE A 118 -14.97 -11.36 -9.95
C PHE A 118 -16.40 -11.11 -10.43
N HIS A 119 -16.64 -10.19 -11.38
CA HIS A 119 -17.95 -9.96 -11.99
C HIS A 119 -18.51 -11.23 -12.64
N HIS A 120 -17.65 -12.07 -13.19
CA HIS A 120 -18.03 -13.34 -13.82
C HIS A 120 -18.05 -14.54 -12.85
N GLY A 121 -17.84 -14.31 -11.54
CA GLY A 121 -17.77 -15.39 -10.56
C GLY A 121 -16.64 -16.39 -10.85
N GLN A 122 -15.55 -15.93 -11.49
CA GLN A 122 -14.42 -16.74 -11.91
C GLN A 122 -13.15 -16.36 -11.16
N SER A 123 -12.27 -17.33 -10.98
CA SER A 123 -10.86 -17.08 -10.61
C SER A 123 -10.03 -16.85 -11.86
N TYR A 124 -8.79 -16.35 -11.68
CA TYR A 124 -7.87 -16.03 -12.77
C TYR A 124 -6.43 -16.43 -12.42
N LEU A 125 -5.56 -16.46 -13.44
CA LEU A 125 -4.12 -16.66 -13.30
C LEU A 125 -3.41 -15.30 -13.44
N CYS A 126 -2.52 -14.99 -12.50
CA CYS A 126 -1.67 -13.80 -12.56
C CYS A 126 -0.24 -14.19 -12.93
N VAL A 127 0.32 -13.55 -13.95
CA VAL A 127 1.74 -13.58 -14.31
C VAL A 127 2.31 -12.21 -13.99
N ALA A 128 3.00 -12.11 -12.86
CA ALA A 128 3.53 -10.83 -12.38
C ALA A 128 4.77 -10.40 -13.18
N THR A 129 4.79 -9.14 -13.62
CA THR A 129 5.91 -8.59 -14.42
C THR A 129 6.77 -7.59 -13.66
N ALA A 130 6.40 -7.21 -12.44
CA ALA A 130 7.19 -6.30 -11.60
C ALA A 130 6.95 -6.57 -10.11
N ALA A 131 7.98 -6.43 -9.28
CA ALA A 131 7.85 -6.46 -7.83
C ALA A 131 7.49 -5.04 -7.32
N SER A 132 6.27 -4.55 -7.59
CA SER A 132 5.90 -3.14 -7.45
C SER A 132 4.89 -2.84 -6.34
N VAL A 133 4.07 -3.81 -5.95
CA VAL A 133 3.01 -3.67 -4.93
C VAL A 133 2.68 -5.02 -4.30
N ASP A 134 2.03 -5.03 -3.15
CA ASP A 134 1.51 -6.24 -2.51
C ASP A 134 0.10 -6.65 -3.01
N GLY A 135 -0.51 -5.83 -3.84
CA GLY A 135 -1.85 -6.04 -4.41
C GLY A 135 -2.02 -7.30 -5.26
N TYR A 136 -0.94 -7.98 -5.66
CA TYR A 136 -1.04 -9.20 -6.47
C TYR A 136 -1.88 -10.28 -5.80
N SER A 137 -1.61 -10.55 -4.54
CA SER A 137 -2.23 -11.61 -3.75
C SER A 137 -3.28 -11.12 -2.75
N SER A 138 -3.66 -9.84 -2.79
CA SER A 138 -4.76 -9.32 -1.98
C SER A 138 -6.12 -9.56 -2.64
N SER A 139 -7.18 -9.64 -1.84
CA SER A 139 -8.55 -9.76 -2.32
C SER A 139 -9.21 -8.44 -2.72
N GLY A 140 -8.56 -7.29 -2.54
CA GLY A 140 -9.08 -5.99 -2.99
C GLY A 140 -8.58 -5.63 -4.39
N ALA A 141 -9.46 -5.06 -5.23
CA ALA A 141 -9.11 -4.42 -6.49
C ALA A 141 -9.27 -2.90 -6.37
N VAL A 142 -8.24 -2.16 -6.76
CA VAL A 142 -8.26 -0.69 -6.72
C VAL A 142 -8.45 -0.14 -8.11
N VAL A 143 -9.66 0.39 -8.38
CA VAL A 143 -10.08 0.86 -9.70
C VAL A 143 -10.70 2.25 -9.59
N SER A 144 -10.43 3.13 -10.56
CA SER A 144 -11.03 4.45 -10.63
C SER A 144 -12.34 4.41 -11.43
N ARG A 145 -13.39 5.04 -10.89
CA ARG A 145 -14.69 5.22 -11.56
C ARG A 145 -15.19 6.64 -11.30
N ASP A 146 -15.55 7.34 -12.36
CA ASP A 146 -16.08 8.71 -12.29
C ASP A 146 -15.19 9.69 -11.51
N GLY A 147 -13.87 9.52 -11.61
CA GLY A 147 -12.87 10.33 -10.89
C GLY A 147 -12.66 9.94 -9.43
N ALA A 148 -13.37 8.94 -8.91
CA ALA A 148 -13.20 8.40 -7.57
C ALA A 148 -12.40 7.08 -7.60
N LYS A 149 -11.43 6.94 -6.69
CA LYS A 149 -10.68 5.70 -6.49
C LYS A 149 -11.43 4.79 -5.54
N LEU A 150 -11.83 3.63 -6.03
CA LEU A 150 -12.61 2.63 -5.29
C LEU A 150 -11.73 1.45 -4.94
N ASN A 151 -11.81 0.99 -3.70
CA ASN A 151 -11.27 -0.30 -3.29
C ASN A 151 -12.45 -1.27 -3.20
N ILE A 152 -12.52 -2.20 -4.15
CA ILE A 152 -13.63 -3.13 -4.31
C ILE A 152 -13.20 -4.49 -3.80
N GLU A 153 -13.98 -5.07 -2.89
CA GLU A 153 -13.74 -6.42 -2.41
C GLU A 153 -14.02 -7.44 -3.52
N THR A 154 -13.05 -8.29 -3.77
CA THR A 154 -13.03 -9.29 -4.84
C THR A 154 -12.35 -10.57 -4.33
N HIS A 155 -11.85 -11.41 -5.23
CA HIS A 155 -11.01 -12.57 -4.91
C HIS A 155 -9.59 -12.38 -5.44
N ALA A 156 -8.60 -12.81 -4.66
CA ALA A 156 -7.23 -12.86 -5.14
C ALA A 156 -7.08 -13.89 -6.29
N PRO A 157 -6.00 -13.82 -7.11
CA PRO A 157 -5.77 -14.82 -8.16
C PRO A 157 -5.64 -16.22 -7.56
N LEU A 158 -6.21 -17.20 -8.26
CA LEU A 158 -6.08 -18.61 -7.87
C LEU A 158 -4.63 -19.09 -7.98
N VAL A 159 -3.92 -18.59 -9.01
CA VAL A 159 -2.55 -18.95 -9.33
C VAL A 159 -1.74 -17.66 -9.54
N ILE A 160 -0.56 -17.60 -8.96
CA ILE A 160 0.43 -16.55 -9.20
C ILE A 160 1.70 -17.18 -9.74
N LEU A 161 2.15 -16.72 -10.90
CA LEU A 161 3.40 -17.09 -11.55
C LEU A 161 4.30 -15.85 -11.65
N ALA A 162 5.54 -15.97 -11.24
CA ALA A 162 6.48 -14.85 -11.28
C ALA A 162 7.87 -15.34 -11.72
N ASP A 163 8.34 -14.82 -12.83
CA ASP A 163 9.69 -15.08 -13.33
C ASP A 163 10.65 -14.02 -12.80
N VAL A 164 11.65 -14.44 -12.05
CA VAL A 164 12.62 -13.54 -11.41
C VAL A 164 13.38 -12.71 -12.45
N GLY A 165 13.68 -13.28 -13.62
CA GLY A 165 14.33 -12.54 -14.69
C GLY A 165 13.46 -11.40 -15.23
N VAL A 166 12.15 -11.65 -15.38
CA VAL A 166 11.17 -10.64 -15.80
C VAL A 166 11.02 -9.56 -14.71
N LEU A 167 10.88 -9.97 -13.45
CA LEU A 167 10.77 -9.03 -12.31
C LEU A 167 12.02 -8.15 -12.18
N ALA A 168 13.22 -8.71 -12.38
CA ALA A 168 14.48 -7.98 -12.29
C ALA A 168 14.71 -7.01 -13.47
N ALA A 169 14.13 -7.32 -14.63
CA ALA A 169 14.17 -6.47 -15.82
C ALA A 169 13.16 -5.31 -15.79
N ALA A 170 12.21 -5.31 -14.85
CA ALA A 170 11.23 -4.26 -14.68
C ALA A 170 11.90 -2.88 -14.41
N PRO A 171 11.24 -1.77 -14.76
CA PRO A 171 11.75 -0.44 -14.43
C PRO A 171 12.11 -0.29 -12.96
N LYS A 172 13.29 0.26 -12.66
CA LYS A 172 13.81 0.39 -11.29
C LYS A 172 12.88 1.17 -10.36
N GLU A 173 12.13 2.09 -10.92
CA GLU A 173 11.13 2.86 -10.19
C GLU A 173 9.99 1.96 -9.66
N MET A 174 9.59 0.94 -10.41
CA MET A 174 8.57 -0.03 -9.99
C MET A 174 9.10 -0.90 -8.84
N THR A 175 10.32 -1.40 -8.96
CA THR A 175 10.97 -2.17 -7.90
C THR A 175 11.18 -1.34 -6.62
N ALA A 176 11.57 -0.06 -6.77
CA ALA A 176 11.70 0.86 -5.64
C ALA A 176 10.34 1.15 -4.99
N ALA A 177 9.28 1.24 -5.77
CA ALA A 177 7.91 1.38 -5.27
C ALA A 177 7.49 0.17 -4.44
N GLY A 178 7.76 -1.05 -4.93
CA GLY A 178 7.46 -2.27 -4.19
C GLY A 178 8.28 -2.41 -2.90
N TYR A 179 9.55 -2.02 -2.92
CA TYR A 179 10.36 -1.99 -1.69
C TYR A 179 9.78 -1.02 -0.66
N ALA A 180 9.31 0.15 -1.11
CA ALA A 180 8.67 1.13 -0.23
C ALA A 180 7.32 0.62 0.32
N ASP A 181 6.54 -0.06 -0.52
CA ASP A 181 5.29 -0.69 -0.11
C ASP A 181 5.51 -1.80 0.92
N LEU A 182 6.50 -2.68 0.71
CA LEU A 182 6.86 -3.69 1.71
C LEU A 182 7.37 -3.05 3.01
N ALA A 183 8.16 -1.97 2.93
CA ALA A 183 8.67 -1.26 4.10
C ALA A 183 7.56 -0.57 4.92
N ALA A 184 6.43 -0.23 4.30
CA ALA A 184 5.26 0.34 4.96
C ALA A 184 4.66 -0.58 6.03
N LYS A 185 4.89 -1.88 5.93
CA LYS A 185 4.42 -2.88 6.91
C LYS A 185 5.09 -2.71 8.28
N ILE A 186 6.21 -1.97 8.36
CA ILE A 186 6.87 -1.65 9.63
C ILE A 186 6.00 -0.72 10.49
N PRO A 187 5.63 0.51 10.05
CA PRO A 187 4.72 1.35 10.81
C PRO A 187 3.30 0.78 10.90
N ALA A 188 2.79 0.09 9.87
CA ALA A 188 1.50 -0.58 9.91
C ALA A 188 1.43 -1.63 11.04
N GLY A 189 2.46 -2.46 11.18
CA GLY A 189 2.55 -3.42 12.28
C GLY A 189 2.64 -2.75 13.66
N ALA A 190 3.40 -1.66 13.78
CA ALA A 190 3.45 -0.88 15.02
C ALA A 190 2.08 -0.31 15.38
N GLU A 191 1.36 0.23 14.41
CA GLU A 191 0.00 0.76 14.60
C GLU A 191 -0.99 -0.33 14.99
N TRP A 192 -0.92 -1.51 14.36
CA TRP A 192 -1.78 -2.64 14.71
C TRP A 192 -1.52 -3.13 16.15
N MET A 193 -0.26 -3.20 16.58
CA MET A 193 0.08 -3.52 17.98
C MET A 193 -0.51 -2.51 18.98
N ILE A 194 -0.56 -1.24 18.60
CA ILE A 194 -1.17 -0.20 19.43
C ILE A 194 -2.69 -0.35 19.43
N ALA A 195 -3.32 -0.59 18.29
CA ALA A 195 -4.76 -0.82 18.20
C ALA A 195 -5.20 -2.06 19.02
N ASP A 196 -4.41 -3.13 19.01
CA ASP A 196 -4.60 -4.30 19.87
C ASP A 196 -4.49 -3.93 21.36
N LEU A 197 -3.49 -3.12 21.72
CA LEU A 197 -3.33 -2.62 23.09
C LEU A 197 -4.53 -1.80 23.55
N PHE A 198 -5.11 -0.94 22.69
CA PHE A 198 -6.34 -0.21 22.97
C PHE A 198 -7.57 -1.13 23.03
N GLY A 199 -7.49 -2.33 22.47
CA GLY A 199 -8.62 -3.26 22.34
C GLY A 199 -9.59 -2.87 21.22
N THR A 200 -9.18 -1.98 20.32
CA THR A 200 -10.01 -1.54 19.19
C THR A 200 -9.95 -2.50 18.03
N GLU A 201 -8.78 -3.12 17.79
CA GLU A 201 -8.57 -4.02 16.66
C GLU A 201 -7.53 -5.09 17.03
N PRO A 202 -7.97 -6.25 17.51
CA PRO A 202 -7.07 -7.31 17.94
C PRO A 202 -6.17 -7.81 16.82
N ILE A 203 -4.91 -8.11 17.15
CA ILE A 203 -4.01 -8.81 16.21
C ILE A 203 -4.57 -10.20 15.95
N ILE A 204 -4.67 -10.54 14.65
CA ILE A 204 -5.01 -11.88 14.19
C ILE A 204 -3.70 -12.68 14.06
N PRO A 205 -3.38 -13.63 14.98
CA PRO A 205 -2.07 -14.26 14.99
C PRO A 205 -1.74 -14.99 13.69
N ALA A 206 -2.74 -15.60 13.04
CA ALA A 206 -2.54 -16.28 11.77
C ALA A 206 -2.06 -15.33 10.68
N ALA A 207 -2.68 -14.14 10.53
CA ALA A 207 -2.28 -13.13 9.57
C ALA A 207 -0.93 -12.50 9.93
N TRP A 208 -0.70 -12.21 11.22
CA TRP A 208 0.57 -11.65 11.69
C TRP A 208 1.76 -12.55 11.38
N ASN A 209 1.61 -13.84 11.65
CA ASN A 209 2.70 -14.81 11.49
C ASN A 209 3.03 -15.12 10.04
N VAL A 210 2.17 -14.75 9.08
CA VAL A 210 2.43 -14.98 7.65
C VAL A 210 3.74 -14.32 7.20
N PHE A 211 4.02 -13.09 7.66
CA PHE A 211 5.20 -12.36 7.16
C PHE A 211 5.87 -11.42 8.18
N MET A 212 5.16 -10.96 9.22
CA MET A 212 5.70 -9.93 10.13
C MET A 212 6.95 -10.38 10.87
N ASN A 213 7.07 -11.67 11.17
CA ASN A 213 8.25 -12.22 11.85
C ASN A 213 9.50 -12.18 10.97
N ASP A 214 9.34 -12.24 9.66
CA ASP A 214 10.41 -12.34 8.66
C ASP A 214 10.62 -11.07 7.84
N LEU A 215 9.83 -10.03 8.10
CA LEU A 215 9.85 -8.75 7.37
C LEU A 215 11.25 -8.12 7.32
N ASP A 216 12.00 -8.18 8.42
CA ASP A 216 13.38 -7.65 8.47
C ASP A 216 14.32 -8.37 7.48
N ALA A 217 14.15 -9.68 7.32
CA ALA A 217 14.96 -10.47 6.39
C ALA A 217 14.57 -10.17 4.93
N MET A 218 13.29 -9.93 4.65
CA MET A 218 12.80 -9.56 3.31
C MET A 218 13.28 -8.17 2.87
N LEU A 219 13.52 -7.27 3.83
CA LEU A 219 14.02 -5.91 3.61
C LEU A 219 15.55 -5.76 3.77
N ALA A 220 16.28 -6.88 3.96
CA ALA A 220 17.68 -6.84 4.41
C ALA A 220 18.68 -6.35 3.35
N ASP A 221 18.39 -6.52 2.05
CA ASP A 221 19.32 -6.17 0.94
C ASP A 221 18.75 -5.09 0.00
N PRO A 222 18.61 -3.83 0.48
CA PRO A 222 18.11 -2.73 -0.36
C PRO A 222 19.07 -2.39 -1.51
N GLU A 223 20.37 -2.60 -1.35
CA GLU A 223 21.39 -2.39 -2.39
C GLU A 223 21.25 -3.46 -3.48
N GLY A 224 20.99 -4.71 -3.13
CA GLY A 224 20.68 -5.78 -4.06
C GLY A 224 19.40 -5.54 -4.84
N VAL A 225 18.35 -5.08 -4.17
CA VAL A 225 17.10 -4.66 -4.83
C VAL A 225 17.34 -3.51 -5.81
N ALA A 226 18.07 -2.48 -5.41
CA ALA A 226 18.40 -1.34 -6.28
C ALA A 226 19.30 -1.72 -7.48
N ALA A 227 20.12 -2.76 -7.31
CA ALA A 227 20.96 -3.32 -8.36
C ALA A 227 20.22 -4.31 -9.27
N GLY A 228 19.02 -4.73 -8.91
CA GLY A 228 18.24 -5.74 -9.64
C GLY A 228 18.79 -7.15 -9.48
N LYS A 229 19.44 -7.47 -8.33
CA LYS A 229 19.94 -8.81 -8.07
C LYS A 229 18.79 -9.81 -7.96
N PRO A 230 18.82 -10.95 -8.69
CA PRO A 230 17.72 -11.91 -8.72
C PRO A 230 17.24 -12.35 -7.34
N GLU A 231 18.14 -12.67 -6.43
CA GLU A 231 17.81 -13.16 -5.09
C GLU A 231 17.13 -12.07 -4.24
N ALA A 232 17.57 -10.81 -4.38
CA ALA A 232 16.99 -9.68 -3.67
C ALA A 232 15.59 -9.35 -4.21
N ILE A 233 15.41 -9.43 -5.54
CA ILE A 233 14.11 -9.25 -6.21
C ILE A 233 13.15 -10.38 -5.83
N ALA A 234 13.61 -11.62 -5.83
CA ALA A 234 12.80 -12.76 -5.40
C ALA A 234 12.35 -12.61 -3.94
N SER A 235 13.25 -12.17 -3.05
CA SER A 235 12.92 -11.91 -1.65
C SER A 235 11.90 -10.78 -1.48
N LEU A 236 12.05 -9.70 -2.24
CA LEU A 236 11.10 -8.59 -2.26
C LEU A 236 9.72 -9.06 -2.73
N PHE A 237 9.64 -9.77 -3.86
CA PHE A 237 8.37 -10.25 -4.41
C PHE A 237 7.70 -11.26 -3.49
N ALA A 238 8.45 -12.14 -2.86
CA ALA A 238 7.95 -13.05 -1.84
C ALA A 238 7.33 -12.30 -0.66
N GLY A 239 8.00 -11.26 -0.16
CA GLY A 239 7.48 -10.41 0.92
C GLY A 239 6.19 -9.70 0.57
N LEU A 240 6.11 -9.13 -0.64
CA LEU A 240 4.89 -8.50 -1.17
C LEU A 240 3.75 -9.51 -1.29
N THR A 241 4.03 -10.72 -1.80
CA THR A 241 3.04 -11.80 -1.91
C THR A 241 2.54 -12.25 -0.54
N LEU A 242 3.43 -12.43 0.43
CA LEU A 242 3.05 -12.83 1.79
C LEU A 242 2.21 -11.74 2.48
N SER A 243 2.48 -10.46 2.23
CA SER A 243 1.65 -9.34 2.69
C SER A 243 0.21 -9.45 2.17
N GLY A 244 0.03 -9.71 0.87
CA GLY A 244 -1.28 -9.90 0.27
C GLY A 244 -2.01 -11.15 0.81
N ILE A 245 -1.29 -12.26 1.03
CA ILE A 245 -1.88 -13.46 1.66
C ILE A 245 -2.31 -13.16 3.11
N ALA A 246 -1.54 -12.36 3.86
CA ALA A 246 -1.96 -11.95 5.20
C ALA A 246 -3.27 -11.17 5.18
N MET A 247 -3.49 -10.32 4.16
CA MET A 247 -4.79 -9.65 3.95
C MET A 247 -5.91 -10.64 3.67
N GLN A 248 -5.70 -11.68 2.86
CA GLN A 248 -6.68 -12.75 2.65
C GLN A 248 -7.05 -13.42 3.99
N VAL A 249 -6.04 -13.80 4.77
CA VAL A 249 -6.25 -14.47 6.08
C VAL A 249 -6.98 -13.58 7.06
N ALA A 250 -6.66 -12.29 7.09
CA ALA A 250 -7.32 -11.31 7.96
C ALA A 250 -8.70 -10.89 7.46
N LYS A 251 -9.02 -11.14 6.19
CA LYS A 251 -10.20 -10.57 5.49
C LYS A 251 -10.27 -9.05 5.63
N SER A 252 -9.13 -8.40 5.60
CA SER A 252 -8.97 -6.98 5.84
C SER A 252 -7.62 -6.53 5.32
N SER A 253 -7.49 -5.26 4.94
CA SER A 253 -6.21 -4.64 4.58
C SER A 253 -5.30 -4.37 5.79
N ARG A 254 -5.79 -4.57 7.02
CA ARG A 254 -5.10 -4.21 8.27
C ARG A 254 -3.66 -4.71 8.40
N PRO A 255 -3.31 -5.95 8.01
CA PRO A 255 -1.92 -6.43 8.08
C PRO A 255 -0.94 -5.60 7.24
N ALA A 256 -1.44 -4.97 6.18
CA ALA A 256 -0.62 -4.36 5.13
C ALA A 256 -0.76 -2.83 5.03
N SER A 257 -1.87 -2.25 5.50
CA SER A 257 -2.26 -0.87 5.22
C SER A 257 -2.88 -0.22 6.45
N CYS A 258 -2.26 0.85 6.91
CA CYS A 258 -2.70 1.66 8.03
C CYS A 258 -2.59 3.15 7.69
N THR A 259 -2.23 4.00 8.65
CA THR A 259 -2.12 5.46 8.47
C THR A 259 -1.15 5.85 7.36
N GLU A 260 -0.05 5.13 7.15
CA GLU A 260 0.90 5.42 6.08
C GLU A 260 0.29 5.32 4.68
N HIS A 261 -0.69 4.43 4.48
CA HIS A 261 -1.44 4.34 3.22
C HIS A 261 -2.48 5.45 3.06
N LEU A 262 -3.01 6.01 4.15
CA LEU A 262 -3.92 7.15 4.07
C LEU A 262 -3.25 8.38 3.46
N PHE A 263 -1.93 8.54 3.59
CA PHE A 263 -1.18 9.57 2.86
C PHE A 263 -1.30 9.39 1.35
N SER A 264 -1.20 8.16 0.86
CA SER A 264 -1.39 7.86 -0.56
C SER A 264 -2.80 8.22 -1.02
N HIS A 265 -3.83 7.87 -0.25
CA HIS A 265 -5.22 8.22 -0.57
C HIS A 265 -5.41 9.74 -0.67
N VAL A 266 -4.84 10.51 0.25
CA VAL A 266 -4.91 11.99 0.20
C VAL A 266 -4.21 12.54 -1.03
N LEU A 267 -3.00 12.04 -1.35
CA LEU A 267 -2.25 12.48 -2.54
C LEU A 267 -2.99 12.15 -3.83
N ASP A 268 -3.64 11.00 -3.90
CA ASP A 268 -4.46 10.61 -5.05
C ASP A 268 -5.71 11.50 -5.17
N MET A 269 -6.48 11.70 -4.09
CA MET A 269 -7.68 12.54 -4.09
C MET A 269 -7.39 14.01 -4.45
N THR A 270 -6.22 14.51 -4.08
CA THR A 270 -5.78 15.88 -4.41
C THR A 270 -5.09 15.95 -5.78
N HIS A 271 -5.06 14.86 -6.54
CA HIS A 271 -4.38 14.77 -7.84
C HIS A 271 -2.93 15.30 -7.79
N HIS A 272 -2.23 15.00 -6.69
CA HIS A 272 -0.89 15.51 -6.47
C HIS A 272 0.07 15.03 -7.57
N ARG A 273 0.84 16.00 -8.12
CA ARG A 273 1.87 15.73 -9.13
C ARG A 273 3.23 16.20 -8.65
N TYR A 274 4.24 15.39 -8.87
CA TYR A 274 5.63 15.75 -8.66
C TYR A 274 6.33 15.86 -10.01
N ASN A 275 6.94 17.01 -10.32
CA ASN A 275 7.53 17.31 -11.63
C ASN A 275 6.53 17.06 -12.81
N GLY A 276 5.26 17.40 -12.61
CA GLY A 276 4.21 17.27 -13.62
C GLY A 276 3.65 15.85 -13.80
N LYS A 277 4.17 14.84 -13.09
CA LYS A 277 3.77 13.45 -13.21
C LYS A 277 3.07 12.95 -11.95
N PHE A 278 2.07 12.11 -12.12
CA PHE A 278 1.52 11.31 -11.02
C PHE A 278 2.60 10.37 -10.48
N GLN A 279 2.58 10.16 -9.17
CA GLN A 279 3.53 9.26 -8.54
C GLN A 279 2.90 7.88 -8.31
N SER A 280 3.73 6.83 -8.38
CA SER A 280 3.26 5.48 -8.09
C SER A 280 2.78 5.36 -6.64
N HIS A 281 1.86 4.44 -6.40
CA HIS A 281 1.33 4.12 -5.06
C HIS A 281 2.45 3.91 -4.03
N GLY A 282 3.44 3.08 -4.34
CA GLY A 282 4.54 2.81 -3.41
C GLY A 282 5.37 4.04 -3.06
N PHE A 283 5.57 5.01 -3.98
CA PHE A 283 6.24 6.26 -3.66
C PHE A 283 5.39 7.18 -2.78
N GLN A 284 4.09 7.20 -2.97
CA GLN A 284 3.17 7.94 -2.10
C GLN A 284 3.15 7.32 -0.70
N VAL A 285 3.06 6.00 -0.61
CA VAL A 285 3.11 5.23 0.64
C VAL A 285 4.45 5.42 1.36
N ALA A 286 5.57 5.55 0.61
CA ALA A 286 6.88 5.85 1.20
C ALA A 286 6.89 7.14 2.03
N ILE A 287 6.17 8.18 1.58
CA ILE A 287 6.04 9.45 2.33
C ILE A 287 5.33 9.20 3.65
N GLY A 288 4.21 8.47 3.62
CA GLY A 288 3.46 8.07 4.81
C GLY A 288 4.31 7.21 5.74
N THR A 289 5.02 6.22 5.20
CA THR A 289 5.93 5.35 5.95
C THR A 289 6.99 6.13 6.72
N LEU A 290 7.70 7.05 6.04
CA LEU A 290 8.72 7.88 6.70
C LEU A 290 8.12 8.80 7.77
N THR A 291 6.93 9.34 7.51
CA THR A 291 6.22 10.20 8.46
C THR A 291 5.78 9.41 9.69
N MET A 292 5.18 8.25 9.51
CA MET A 292 4.74 7.40 10.62
C MET A 292 5.91 6.82 11.41
N CYS A 293 7.02 6.48 10.76
CA CYS A 293 8.23 6.09 11.46
C CYS A 293 8.75 7.22 12.38
N ALA A 294 8.78 8.46 11.88
CA ALA A 294 9.16 9.61 12.68
C ALA A 294 8.18 9.86 13.84
N PHE A 295 6.89 9.72 13.58
CA PHE A 295 5.84 9.80 14.61
C PHE A 295 6.06 8.76 15.72
N PHE A 296 6.26 7.50 15.36
CA PHE A 296 6.48 6.44 16.35
C PHE A 296 7.80 6.60 17.11
N ASP A 297 8.84 7.16 16.49
CA ASP A 297 10.09 7.49 17.19
C ASP A 297 9.85 8.51 18.34
N GLU A 298 8.93 9.46 18.17
CA GLU A 298 8.53 10.40 19.23
C GLU A 298 7.53 9.78 20.20
N PHE A 299 6.51 9.09 19.69
CA PHE A 299 5.46 8.46 20.48
C PHE A 299 6.02 7.49 21.53
N PHE A 300 6.97 6.64 21.15
CA PHE A 300 7.57 5.68 22.08
C PHE A 300 8.56 6.27 23.11
N LYS A 301 8.82 7.57 23.06
CA LYS A 301 9.52 8.27 24.14
C LYS A 301 8.60 8.60 25.32
N MET A 302 7.29 8.63 25.09
CA MET A 302 6.31 8.90 26.12
C MET A 302 6.16 7.73 27.09
N ASP A 303 5.80 8.04 28.33
CA ASP A 303 5.43 7.08 29.34
C ASP A 303 3.93 7.12 29.62
N LEU A 304 3.16 6.33 28.87
CA LEU A 304 1.71 6.31 29.02
C LEU A 304 1.23 5.57 30.29
N SER A 305 2.12 4.97 31.07
CA SER A 305 1.77 4.42 32.38
C SER A 305 1.40 5.53 33.39
N THR A 306 1.81 6.77 33.11
CA THR A 306 1.52 7.96 33.93
C THR A 306 0.35 8.77 33.42
N LEU A 307 -0.41 8.27 32.41
CA LEU A 307 -1.49 9.01 31.76
C LEU A 307 -2.58 9.40 32.78
N ASP A 308 -2.99 10.66 32.74
CA ASP A 308 -4.17 11.13 33.45
C ASP A 308 -5.41 10.86 32.59
N VAL A 309 -6.04 9.71 32.84
CA VAL A 309 -7.20 9.24 32.08
C VAL A 309 -8.39 10.19 32.23
N ASP A 310 -8.63 10.72 33.44
CA ASP A 310 -9.75 11.62 33.70
C ASP A 310 -9.60 12.93 32.95
N ALA A 311 -8.42 13.53 32.97
CA ALA A 311 -8.13 14.73 32.21
C ALA A 311 -8.27 14.51 30.70
N CYS A 312 -7.83 13.35 30.18
CA CYS A 312 -7.97 13.00 28.77
C CYS A 312 -9.46 12.86 28.36
N VAL A 313 -10.25 12.20 29.18
CA VAL A 313 -11.70 12.00 28.93
C VAL A 313 -12.45 13.34 29.01
N ALA A 314 -12.11 14.20 29.98
CA ALA A 314 -12.71 15.53 30.11
C ALA A 314 -12.42 16.43 28.90
N ALA A 315 -11.25 16.24 28.26
CA ALA A 315 -10.83 16.98 27.08
C ALA A 315 -11.30 16.32 25.75
N TRP A 316 -12.02 15.18 25.80
CA TRP A 316 -12.44 14.45 24.62
C TRP A 316 -13.50 15.25 23.85
N PRO A 317 -13.32 15.50 22.55
CA PRO A 317 -14.24 16.30 21.77
C PRO A 317 -15.57 15.58 21.51
N SER A 318 -16.66 16.34 21.42
CA SER A 318 -17.94 15.76 21.00
C SER A 318 -17.92 15.32 19.54
N LEU A 319 -18.80 14.39 19.18
CA LEU A 319 -18.95 13.94 17.80
C LEU A 319 -19.23 15.11 16.85
N GLU A 320 -20.10 16.03 17.23
CA GLU A 320 -20.47 17.18 16.40
C GLU A 320 -19.29 18.14 16.19
N ALA A 321 -18.42 18.27 17.19
CA ALA A 321 -17.21 19.08 17.06
C ALA A 321 -16.23 18.47 16.06
N GLU A 322 -16.01 17.16 16.13
CA GLU A 322 -15.13 16.43 15.19
C GLU A 322 -15.74 16.37 13.78
N GLN A 323 -17.05 16.21 13.63
CA GLN A 323 -17.74 16.25 12.34
C GLN A 323 -17.59 17.61 11.67
N ARG A 324 -17.80 18.72 12.39
CA ARG A 324 -17.57 20.09 11.85
C ARG A 324 -16.13 20.25 11.41
N ARG A 325 -15.18 19.82 12.26
CA ARG A 325 -13.76 19.89 11.94
C ARG A 325 -13.41 19.06 10.70
N ALA A 326 -13.99 17.89 10.54
CA ALA A 326 -13.79 17.05 9.37
C ALA A 326 -14.31 17.74 8.09
N LEU A 327 -15.51 18.31 8.12
CA LEU A 327 -16.06 19.08 6.99
C LEU A 327 -15.16 20.28 6.62
N ASP A 328 -14.63 21.01 7.62
CA ASP A 328 -13.71 22.10 7.37
C ASP A 328 -12.41 21.67 6.69
N LEU A 329 -11.86 20.53 7.11
CA LEU A 329 -10.63 19.98 6.57
C LEU A 329 -10.80 19.44 5.13
N PHE A 330 -11.95 18.86 4.85
CA PHE A 330 -12.25 18.23 3.56
C PHE A 330 -12.99 19.16 2.58
N ARG A 331 -13.24 20.44 2.94
CA ARG A 331 -14.05 21.37 2.12
C ARG A 331 -13.57 21.49 0.66
N ASP A 332 -12.27 21.42 0.43
CA ASP A 332 -11.64 21.57 -0.88
C ASP A 332 -11.30 20.22 -1.55
N PHE A 333 -11.75 19.10 -0.95
CA PHE A 333 -11.57 17.78 -1.54
C PHE A 333 -12.70 17.45 -2.52
N PRO A 334 -12.47 16.55 -3.48
CA PRO A 334 -13.51 16.13 -4.44
C PRO A 334 -14.78 15.56 -3.78
N VAL A 335 -14.65 14.98 -2.60
CA VAL A 335 -15.75 14.42 -1.79
C VAL A 335 -15.67 15.00 -0.37
N PRO A 336 -16.20 16.21 -0.13
CA PRO A 336 -16.09 16.88 1.17
C PRO A 336 -16.72 16.09 2.33
N GLU A 337 -17.79 15.33 2.06
CA GLU A 337 -18.52 14.54 3.06
C GLU A 337 -17.75 13.30 3.53
N LEU A 338 -16.68 12.91 2.85
CA LEU A 338 -15.89 11.74 3.20
C LEU A 338 -15.35 11.83 4.63
N GLY A 339 -14.78 12.97 4.98
CA GLY A 339 -14.26 13.21 6.34
C GLY A 339 -15.33 13.11 7.42
N TYR A 340 -16.52 13.67 7.16
CA TYR A 340 -17.68 13.58 8.05
C TYR A 340 -18.14 12.13 8.23
N THR A 341 -18.25 11.38 7.13
CA THR A 341 -18.69 9.99 7.15
C THR A 341 -17.70 9.11 7.93
N GLU A 342 -16.41 9.27 7.67
CA GLU A 342 -15.39 8.45 8.32
C GLU A 342 -15.24 8.77 9.81
N ILE A 343 -15.30 10.05 10.22
CA ILE A 343 -15.24 10.39 11.66
C ILE A 343 -16.48 9.89 12.39
N THR A 344 -17.66 9.93 11.77
CA THR A 344 -18.91 9.43 12.37
C THR A 344 -18.82 7.93 12.68
N LYS A 345 -18.18 7.14 11.79
CA LYS A 345 -17.99 5.70 12.01
C LYS A 345 -16.96 5.39 13.09
N LYS A 346 -15.96 6.26 13.27
CA LYS A 346 -14.75 5.97 14.06
C LYS A 346 -14.73 6.67 15.42
N TRP A 347 -15.60 7.63 15.65
CA TRP A 347 -15.67 8.35 16.93
C TRP A 347 -16.17 7.43 18.04
N ASN A 348 -15.57 7.54 19.21
CA ASN A 348 -15.96 6.80 20.40
C ASN A 348 -16.47 7.78 21.48
N ASP A 349 -17.44 7.35 22.27
CA ASP A 349 -17.92 8.11 23.41
C ASP A 349 -16.89 8.13 24.57
N ALA A 350 -17.13 9.02 25.52
CA ALA A 350 -16.24 9.24 26.65
C ALA A 350 -16.00 8.00 27.51
N GLU A 351 -17.01 7.13 27.64
CA GLU A 351 -16.89 5.88 28.41
C GLU A 351 -16.00 4.87 27.69
N THR A 352 -16.22 4.67 26.41
CA THR A 352 -15.37 3.82 25.56
C THR A 352 -13.90 4.30 25.59
N VAL A 353 -13.70 5.62 25.46
CA VAL A 353 -12.36 6.21 25.53
C VAL A 353 -11.72 5.98 26.89
N ARG A 354 -12.47 6.11 27.99
CA ARG A 354 -11.99 5.80 29.34
C ARG A 354 -11.46 4.38 29.45
N VAL A 355 -12.24 3.41 28.99
CA VAL A 355 -11.86 1.99 29.00
C VAL A 355 -10.58 1.76 28.21
N GLN A 356 -10.51 2.32 27.00
CA GLN A 356 -9.34 2.21 26.12
C GLN A 356 -8.07 2.82 26.76
N LEU A 357 -8.15 4.03 27.29
CA LEU A 357 -7.02 4.72 27.92
C LEU A 357 -6.56 4.04 29.21
N THR A 358 -7.49 3.53 30.01
CA THR A 358 -7.16 2.75 31.21
C THR A 358 -6.39 1.49 30.83
N ARG A 359 -6.87 0.75 29.84
CA ARG A 359 -6.18 -0.44 29.32
C ARG A 359 -4.76 -0.13 28.84
N VAL A 360 -4.57 0.97 28.11
CA VAL A 360 -3.24 1.41 27.67
C VAL A 360 -2.35 1.74 28.86
N LYS A 361 -2.85 2.54 29.81
CA LYS A 361 -2.11 2.93 31.01
C LYS A 361 -1.60 1.71 31.77
N GLU A 362 -2.45 0.72 32.01
CA GLU A 362 -2.14 -0.48 32.78
C GLU A 362 -1.14 -1.40 32.07
N ASN A 363 -1.23 -1.49 30.73
CA ASN A 363 -0.44 -2.44 29.95
C ASN A 363 0.76 -1.81 29.24
N TRP A 364 0.98 -0.48 29.35
CA TRP A 364 2.01 0.23 28.61
C TRP A 364 3.44 -0.33 28.74
N PRO A 365 3.95 -0.66 29.94
CA PRO A 365 5.32 -1.15 30.12
C PRO A 365 5.64 -2.43 29.32
N PRO A 366 4.78 -3.46 29.33
CA PRO A 366 4.99 -4.65 28.51
C PRO A 366 4.90 -4.37 27.01
N SER A 367 3.90 -3.61 26.58
CA SER A 367 3.63 -3.29 25.18
C SER A 367 4.71 -2.41 24.57
N ARG A 368 5.25 -1.45 25.34
CA ARG A 368 6.35 -0.57 24.93
C ARG A 368 7.55 -1.32 24.37
N ARG A 369 7.90 -2.48 24.94
CA ARG A 369 9.03 -3.30 24.45
C ARG A 369 8.76 -3.90 23.08
N GLY A 370 7.58 -4.41 22.85
CA GLY A 370 7.16 -4.94 21.56
C GLY A 370 7.07 -3.84 20.49
N CYS A 371 6.39 -2.75 20.80
CA CYS A 371 6.28 -1.60 19.91
C CYS A 371 7.64 -0.94 19.60
N ARG A 372 8.55 -0.83 20.61
CA ARG A 372 9.91 -0.34 20.36
C ARG A 372 10.70 -1.21 19.39
N ARG A 373 10.49 -2.53 19.38
CA ARG A 373 11.14 -3.39 18.38
C ARG A 373 10.68 -3.05 16.98
N SER A 374 9.39 -2.80 16.76
CA SER A 374 8.87 -2.33 15.46
C SER A 374 9.41 -0.94 15.12
N ALA A 375 9.46 0.01 16.07
CA ALA A 375 10.00 1.35 15.82
C ALA A 375 11.52 1.36 15.58
N ILE A 376 12.29 0.47 16.23
CA ILE A 376 13.73 0.30 15.95
C ILE A 376 13.93 -0.22 14.51
N ARG A 377 13.03 -1.08 14.03
CA ARG A 377 12.99 -1.49 12.62
C ARG A 377 12.74 -0.28 11.70
N SER A 378 11.88 0.66 12.11
CA SER A 378 11.60 1.88 11.35
C SER A 378 12.84 2.73 11.08
N ARG A 379 13.78 2.84 12.04
CA ARG A 379 15.07 3.53 11.83
C ARG A 379 15.92 2.89 10.74
N ARG A 380 15.87 1.57 10.59
CA ARG A 380 16.50 0.86 9.47
C ARG A 380 15.82 1.20 8.15
N CYS A 381 14.49 1.25 8.10
CA CYS A 381 13.74 1.63 6.91
C CYS A 381 14.20 2.98 6.34
N VAL A 382 14.35 4.01 7.19
CA VAL A 382 14.85 5.33 6.76
C VAL A 382 16.26 5.26 6.17
N ARG A 383 17.13 4.38 6.70
CA ARG A 383 18.50 4.21 6.18
C ARG A 383 18.54 3.41 4.89
N CYS A 384 17.63 2.45 4.73
CA CYS A 384 17.59 1.52 3.59
C CYS A 384 16.78 2.03 2.40
N SER A 385 15.99 3.12 2.55
CA SER A 385 15.29 3.73 1.41
C SER A 385 16.29 4.17 0.34
N PRO A 386 16.07 3.86 -0.95
CA PRO A 386 16.99 4.22 -2.01
C PRO A 386 17.34 5.71 -1.99
N PRO A 387 18.58 6.11 -2.31
CA PRO A 387 19.02 7.51 -2.26
C PRO A 387 18.15 8.47 -3.11
N ARG A 388 17.48 7.97 -4.15
CA ARG A 388 16.59 8.75 -5.01
C ARG A 388 15.26 9.11 -4.33
N VAL A 389 14.78 8.31 -3.40
CA VAL A 389 13.56 8.61 -2.61
C VAL A 389 13.85 9.64 -1.50
N ARG A 390 15.12 9.71 -1.02
CA ARG A 390 15.49 10.55 0.14
C ARG A 390 15.54 12.05 -0.12
N ARG A 391 15.87 12.53 -1.31
CA ARG A 391 16.23 13.94 -1.51
C ARG A 391 15.19 14.84 -2.20
N PRO A 392 14.49 14.45 -3.25
CA PRO A 392 13.59 15.37 -3.94
C PRO A 392 12.21 15.50 -3.26
N ILE A 393 11.66 14.40 -2.75
CA ILE A 393 10.29 14.32 -2.25
C ILE A 393 10.15 15.04 -0.90
N LEU A 394 11.12 14.86 0.02
CA LEU A 394 11.08 15.50 1.34
C LEU A 394 11.36 17.01 1.30
N ARG A 395 12.05 17.55 0.29
CA ARG A 395 12.48 18.96 0.31
C ARG A 395 11.56 19.96 -0.38
N ARG A 396 10.67 19.60 -1.28
CA ARG A 396 9.97 20.62 -2.09
C ARG A 396 8.45 20.53 -2.20
N SER A 397 7.80 19.39 -2.12
CA SER A 397 6.39 19.27 -2.45
C SER A 397 5.46 19.07 -1.25
N VAL A 398 5.81 18.28 -0.25
CA VAL A 398 4.93 17.98 0.90
C VAL A 398 4.93 19.13 1.91
N PHE A 399 6.04 19.86 2.05
CA PHE A 399 6.16 20.93 3.06
C PHE A 399 5.58 22.28 2.66
N ARG A 400 5.22 22.53 1.41
CA ARG A 400 4.61 23.81 1.01
C ARG A 400 3.08 23.82 1.03
N ALA A 401 2.44 22.68 0.90
CA ALA A 401 0.99 22.67 0.74
C ALA A 401 0.19 22.35 2.00
N SER A 402 0.79 21.75 3.04
CA SER A 402 -0.10 21.28 4.11
C SER A 402 0.54 20.70 5.36
N SER A 403 1.60 21.25 5.93
CA SER A 403 2.08 20.74 7.22
C SER A 403 0.97 20.72 8.29
N CYS A 404 0.07 21.70 8.29
CA CYS A 404 -1.10 21.72 9.18
C CYS A 404 -2.26 20.87 8.67
N ALA A 405 -2.53 20.83 7.35
CA ALA A 405 -3.65 20.09 6.81
C ALA A 405 -3.40 18.56 6.83
N ALA A 406 -2.19 18.10 6.48
CA ALA A 406 -1.84 16.67 6.57
C ALA A 406 -1.91 16.15 8.01
N TRP A 407 -1.44 16.92 9.00
CA TRP A 407 -1.58 16.60 10.42
C TRP A 407 -3.02 16.63 10.90
N SER A 408 -3.83 17.52 10.38
CA SER A 408 -5.25 17.61 10.72
C SER A 408 -6.06 16.50 10.05
N ILE A 409 -5.73 16.13 8.81
CA ILE A 409 -6.30 14.98 8.10
C ILE A 409 -5.90 13.68 8.80
N LEU A 410 -4.63 13.54 9.21
CA LEU A 410 -4.17 12.43 10.04
C LEU A 410 -4.95 12.32 11.34
N ARG A 411 -5.21 13.42 12.04
CA ARG A 411 -6.08 13.43 13.23
C ARG A 411 -7.49 12.93 12.90
N SER A 412 -8.07 13.38 11.81
CA SER A 412 -9.44 13.00 11.44
C SER A 412 -9.53 11.57 10.92
N CYS A 413 -8.53 11.11 10.17
CA CYS A 413 -8.45 9.72 9.68
C CYS A 413 -8.02 8.74 10.78
N CYS A 414 -7.19 9.18 11.73
CA CYS A 414 -6.73 8.36 12.86
C CYS A 414 -7.68 8.36 14.05
N ALA A 415 -8.81 9.05 14.00
CA ALA A 415 -9.84 8.95 15.05
C ALA A 415 -10.40 7.52 15.19
N GLY A 416 -10.13 6.64 14.24
CA GLY A 416 -10.43 5.20 14.34
C GLY A 416 -9.29 4.35 14.90
N ALA A 417 -8.04 4.81 14.75
CA ALA A 417 -6.94 4.28 15.52
C ALA A 417 -6.75 5.25 16.69
N SER A 418 -7.14 4.86 17.86
CA SER A 418 -7.19 5.65 19.11
C SER A 418 -5.93 6.47 19.49
N ILE A 419 -4.90 6.47 18.65
CA ILE A 419 -3.60 7.09 18.87
C ILE A 419 -3.65 8.61 18.71
N CYS A 420 -4.39 9.14 17.73
CA CYS A 420 -4.44 10.59 17.51
C CYS A 420 -5.43 11.30 18.42
N SER A 421 -6.37 10.57 19.02
CA SER A 421 -7.36 11.10 19.94
C SER A 421 -6.82 11.32 21.36
N ILE A 422 -5.69 10.69 21.72
CA ILE A 422 -5.01 10.93 23.00
C ILE A 422 -4.40 12.35 23.08
N TRP A 423 -4.39 13.11 21.98
CA TRP A 423 -3.70 14.39 21.91
C TRP A 423 -4.62 15.57 21.57
N PRO A 424 -5.49 16.01 22.50
CA PRO A 424 -6.30 17.22 22.26
C PRO A 424 -5.45 18.51 22.17
N ASN A 425 -4.22 18.51 22.69
CA ASN A 425 -3.36 19.70 22.80
C ASN A 425 -2.04 19.58 22.02
N ALA A 426 -2.01 18.94 20.86
CA ALA A 426 -0.81 18.97 20.01
C ALA A 426 -0.44 20.39 19.48
N HIS A 427 -1.13 21.46 19.95
CA HIS A 427 -0.66 22.82 19.78
C HIS A 427 0.68 23.10 20.48
N GLY A 428 1.13 22.27 21.44
CA GLY A 428 2.44 22.35 22.05
C GLY A 428 3.55 21.60 21.29
N PHE A 429 3.21 20.74 20.32
CA PHE A 429 4.17 20.10 19.42
C PHE A 429 4.23 20.83 18.08
N THR A 430 4.39 22.13 18.12
CA THR A 430 5.17 22.77 17.09
C THR A 430 6.57 22.19 17.24
N MET A 431 6.97 21.27 16.36
CA MET A 431 8.39 21.15 16.10
C MET A 431 8.86 22.56 15.89
N ASN A 432 9.67 23.10 16.81
CA ASN A 432 10.42 24.34 16.63
C ASN A 432 11.38 24.11 15.48
N TRP A 433 10.83 24.08 14.28
CA TRP A 433 11.54 24.24 13.06
C TRP A 433 11.74 25.75 12.88
N SER A 434 12.70 26.29 13.61
CA SER A 434 13.28 27.58 13.27
C SER A 434 13.79 27.42 11.84
N PRO A 435 13.25 28.15 10.85
CA PRO A 435 13.89 28.23 9.55
C PRO A 435 15.24 28.90 9.81
N ALA A 436 16.31 28.10 9.81
CA ALA A 436 17.64 28.66 9.81
C ALA A 436 17.67 29.69 8.69
N SER A 437 17.80 30.95 9.11
CA SER A 437 18.16 32.15 8.35
C SER A 437 17.87 32.04 6.84
N SER A 438 16.75 32.59 6.42
CA SER A 438 16.61 33.09 5.06
C SER A 438 17.67 34.16 4.85
N ALA A 439 18.81 33.77 4.28
CA ALA A 439 19.69 34.73 3.65
C ALA A 439 18.83 35.46 2.61
N ARG A 440 18.51 36.71 2.89
CA ARG A 440 18.00 37.68 1.93
C ARG A 440 19.03 37.77 0.80
N ALA A 441 18.74 37.11 -0.31
CA ALA A 441 19.34 37.50 -1.57
C ALA A 441 18.65 38.78 -1.99
N GLU A 442 19.29 39.90 -1.71
CA GLU A 442 19.01 41.17 -2.35
C GLU A 442 19.25 41.00 -3.86
N LEU A 443 18.16 40.88 -4.61
CA LEU A 443 18.20 41.11 -6.05
C LEU A 443 18.27 42.61 -6.26
N GLY A 444 19.51 43.05 -6.52
CA GLY A 444 19.80 44.41 -6.92
C GLY A 444 18.97 44.79 -8.16
N LYS A 445 18.24 45.89 -7.98
CA LYS A 445 17.69 46.65 -9.10
C LYS A 445 18.86 47.18 -9.95
N SER A 446 19.00 46.76 -11.15
CA SER A 446 19.69 47.52 -12.17
C SER A 446 18.73 47.81 -13.32
N HIS A 447 18.35 49.11 -13.33
CA HIS A 447 17.86 49.75 -14.56
C HIS A 447 18.89 49.59 -15.67
N ASN A 448 18.45 49.17 -16.85
CA ASN A 448 18.94 49.83 -18.05
C ASN A 448 17.91 49.78 -19.17
N ARG A 449 17.47 50.99 -19.58
CA ARG A 449 16.79 51.29 -20.84
C ARG A 449 17.79 51.23 -22.00
N ARG A 450 17.36 50.74 -23.14
CA ARG A 450 17.45 51.22 -24.55
C ARG A 450 17.38 50.01 -25.49
N ALA A 451 16.31 49.97 -26.25
CA ALA A 451 16.19 50.40 -27.67
C ALA A 451 16.94 49.46 -28.63
N LEU A 452 16.22 48.63 -29.31
CA LEU A 452 15.77 48.62 -30.68
C LEU A 452 14.87 47.45 -30.93
#